data_833aff918d4a1eb9e9fe8d0edd7e44ad
#
_entry.id   833aff918d4a1eb9e9fe8d0edd7e44ad
#
_cell.length_a   1.000
_cell.length_b   1.000
_cell.length_c   1.000
_cell.angle_alpha   90.00
_cell.angle_beta   90.00
_cell.angle_gamma   90.00
#
_symmetry.space_group_name_H-M   'P 1'
#
loop_
_entity.id
_entity.type
_entity.pdbx_description
1 polymer ?
#
loop_
_entity_poly.entity_id
_entity_poly.type
_entity_poly.pdbx_seq_one_letter_code
_entity_poly.pdbx_strand_id
1 'polypeptide(L)'
;ELYRRALQMVSPCTQIREAISLIMQSRTGGALCFGQPKRLADLSEGGVEVDTAMSPQLVYELAKMDGAILLNHDGTRILSANKFLKPKATIPSTETGTRHRSAERMARQAKCIVVAISERRNTVTLYVGERKHVLDSLPTLLNRASQVLQTLVRFIDALNEALEDLSIREFQDMVTIFDVCRTVQRYERVRRISREMEPYLLELGVEGRLTSLQLQEVMMQTAGAELVVKDFYKDSLKSTSGQLLDRLAEINQEELLKLGNISQLLRYGPNPRTVATYLSSRGYRILTQTQRLTPQLIDNLVERFGSLQQILRAPKEDLVEVDGVGEVLAERIRSGLHLLQNQLALERR
;
A
#
# COMPACT_ATOMS: atom_id res chain seq x y z
N GLU A 1 0.98 -12.25 5.83
CA GLU A 1 2.27 -12.28 6.59
C GLU A 1 3.26 -13.27 5.98
N LEU A 2 2.92 -14.55 5.80
CA LEU A 2 3.82 -15.57 5.23
C LEU A 2 4.31 -15.20 3.80
N TYR A 3 3.46 -14.63 2.96
CA TYR A 3 3.82 -14.21 1.61
C TYR A 3 4.80 -13.01 1.62
N ARG A 4 4.58 -12.02 2.46
CA ARG A 4 5.48 -10.87 2.64
C ARG A 4 6.87 -11.36 3.05
N ARG A 5 6.93 -12.25 4.03
CA ARG A 5 8.18 -12.88 4.47
C ARG A 5 8.87 -13.66 3.35
N ALA A 6 8.11 -14.42 2.56
CA ALA A 6 8.66 -15.18 1.45
C ALA A 6 9.35 -14.28 0.42
N LEU A 7 8.74 -13.13 0.05
CA LEU A 7 9.36 -12.16 -0.84
C LEU A 7 10.65 -11.57 -0.25
N GLN A 8 10.64 -11.23 1.04
CA GLN A 8 11.84 -10.72 1.72
C GLN A 8 12.99 -11.77 1.74
N MET A 9 12.67 -13.03 1.93
CA MET A 9 13.68 -14.11 1.94
C MET A 9 14.38 -14.26 0.59
N VAL A 10 13.68 -14.06 -0.52
CA VAL A 10 14.21 -14.22 -1.89
C VAL A 10 14.58 -12.88 -2.54
N SER A 11 14.53 -11.77 -1.80
CA SER A 11 14.90 -10.46 -2.30
C SER A 11 16.40 -10.35 -2.62
N PRO A 12 16.83 -9.43 -3.50
CA PRO A 12 18.24 -9.19 -3.79
C PRO A 12 19.08 -8.99 -2.53
N CYS A 13 20.35 -9.36 -2.61
CA CYS A 13 21.34 -9.32 -1.51
C CYS A 13 21.07 -10.28 -0.35
N THR A 14 20.08 -11.18 -0.43
CA THR A 14 19.94 -12.28 0.54
C THR A 14 20.76 -13.50 0.12
N GLN A 15 21.23 -14.28 1.09
CA GLN A 15 21.95 -15.54 0.82
C GLN A 15 21.10 -16.52 -0.01
N ILE A 16 19.78 -16.55 0.22
CA ILE A 16 18.87 -17.40 -0.55
C ILE A 16 18.80 -16.94 -2.01
N ARG A 17 18.73 -15.61 -2.26
CA ARG A 17 18.76 -15.09 -3.63
C ARG A 17 20.07 -15.38 -4.33
N GLU A 18 21.19 -15.30 -3.63
CA GLU A 18 22.49 -15.67 -4.15
C GLU A 18 22.52 -17.15 -4.56
N ALA A 19 22.06 -18.06 -3.69
CA ALA A 19 21.94 -19.48 -4.01
C ALA A 19 21.05 -19.72 -5.26
N ILE A 20 19.90 -19.07 -5.33
CA ILE A 20 19.01 -19.12 -6.50
C ILE A 20 19.75 -18.66 -7.75
N SER A 21 20.50 -17.57 -7.67
CA SER A 21 21.26 -17.02 -8.81
C SER A 21 22.34 -17.98 -9.29
N LEU A 22 23.08 -18.65 -8.39
CA LEU A 22 24.07 -19.66 -8.74
C LEU A 22 23.42 -20.86 -9.47
N ILE A 23 22.27 -21.34 -8.98
CA ILE A 23 21.51 -22.42 -9.62
C ILE A 23 21.03 -22.01 -11.01
N MET A 24 20.53 -20.79 -11.15
CA MET A 24 20.09 -20.23 -12.44
C MET A 24 21.23 -20.14 -13.45
N GLN A 25 22.39 -19.61 -13.04
CA GLN A 25 23.57 -19.44 -13.89
C GLN A 25 24.11 -20.77 -14.40
N SER A 26 24.08 -21.82 -13.57
CA SER A 26 24.50 -23.14 -13.96
C SER A 26 23.52 -23.91 -14.84
N ARG A 27 22.35 -23.32 -15.11
CA ARG A 27 21.24 -23.96 -15.85
C ARG A 27 20.83 -25.31 -15.25
N THR A 28 20.93 -25.47 -13.94
CA THR A 28 20.35 -26.57 -13.20
C THR A 28 18.97 -26.16 -12.64
N GLY A 29 18.11 -27.13 -12.46
CA GLY A 29 16.85 -26.88 -11.77
C GLY A 29 16.99 -27.18 -10.28
N GLY A 30 16.05 -26.71 -9.46
CA GLY A 30 16.06 -26.99 -8.03
C GLY A 30 14.70 -26.74 -7.38
N ALA A 31 14.52 -27.30 -6.18
CA ALA A 31 13.39 -26.99 -5.32
C ALA A 31 13.90 -26.76 -3.89
N LEU A 32 13.59 -25.60 -3.31
CA LEU A 32 13.96 -25.25 -1.94
C LEU A 32 12.66 -25.13 -1.12
N CYS A 33 12.55 -25.93 -0.05
CA CYS A 33 11.37 -25.93 0.82
C CYS A 33 11.73 -25.37 2.19
N PHE A 34 11.04 -24.32 2.63
CA PHE A 34 11.27 -23.61 3.89
C PHE A 34 10.09 -23.83 4.83
N GLY A 35 10.30 -24.46 5.96
CA GLY A 35 9.20 -24.73 6.87
C GLY A 35 9.61 -25.40 8.18
N GLN A 36 8.61 -25.90 8.90
CA GLN A 36 8.84 -26.66 10.12
C GLN A 36 9.44 -28.04 9.79
N PRO A 37 10.59 -28.44 10.41
CA PRO A 37 11.29 -29.66 10.05
C PRO A 37 10.39 -30.89 10.03
N LYS A 38 9.56 -31.09 11.06
CA LYS A 38 8.68 -32.26 11.17
C LYS A 38 7.66 -32.31 10.00
N ARG A 39 7.03 -31.17 9.65
CA ARG A 39 6.05 -31.12 8.54
C ARG A 39 6.68 -31.37 7.17
N LEU A 40 7.92 -30.91 6.98
CA LEU A 40 8.65 -31.14 5.74
C LEU A 40 9.07 -32.60 5.63
N ALA A 41 9.54 -33.20 6.73
CA ALA A 41 9.94 -34.61 6.78
C ALA A 41 8.74 -35.54 6.51
N ASP A 42 7.57 -35.29 7.09
CA ASP A 42 6.35 -36.10 6.91
C ASP A 42 5.86 -36.13 5.44
N LEU A 43 6.25 -35.16 4.64
CA LEU A 43 5.82 -35.00 3.23
C LEU A 43 6.97 -35.21 2.23
N SER A 44 8.05 -35.82 2.66
CA SER A 44 9.21 -36.11 1.82
C SER A 44 9.82 -37.43 2.20
N GLU A 45 10.53 -38.03 1.24
CA GLU A 45 11.25 -39.32 1.50
C GLU A 45 12.61 -39.35 0.80
N GLY A 46 13.43 -40.34 1.16
CA GLY A 46 14.77 -40.53 0.59
C GLY A 46 15.72 -39.38 0.96
N GLY A 47 16.76 -39.24 0.15
CA GLY A 47 17.76 -38.17 0.29
C GLY A 47 18.72 -38.36 1.44
N VAL A 48 19.45 -37.32 1.78
CA VAL A 48 20.55 -37.27 2.76
C VAL A 48 20.24 -36.20 3.80
N GLU A 49 20.43 -36.56 5.07
CA GLU A 49 20.41 -35.59 6.17
C GLU A 49 21.70 -34.76 6.17
N VAL A 50 21.61 -33.45 6.21
CA VAL A 50 22.76 -32.53 6.12
C VAL A 50 22.98 -31.81 7.44
N ASP A 51 21.91 -31.27 7.99
CA ASP A 51 21.82 -30.56 9.29
C ASP A 51 22.98 -29.58 9.54
N THR A 52 23.19 -28.63 8.63
CA THR A 52 24.28 -27.65 8.70
C THR A 52 23.78 -26.23 8.43
N ALA A 53 24.60 -25.22 8.77
CA ALA A 53 24.33 -23.83 8.43
C ALA A 53 24.21 -23.65 6.92
N MET A 54 23.26 -22.86 6.49
CA MET A 54 23.05 -22.57 5.08
C MET A 54 24.14 -21.62 4.54
N SER A 55 24.68 -21.98 3.38
CA SER A 55 25.47 -21.08 2.55
C SER A 55 25.03 -21.20 1.10
N PRO A 56 25.14 -20.12 0.31
CA PRO A 56 24.72 -20.12 -1.10
C PRO A 56 25.40 -21.17 -1.93
N GLN A 57 26.71 -21.37 -1.70
CA GLN A 57 27.54 -22.37 -2.40
C GLN A 57 27.11 -23.81 -2.06
N LEU A 58 26.80 -24.05 -0.79
CA LEU A 58 26.36 -25.38 -0.38
C LEU A 58 24.99 -25.73 -0.97
N VAL A 59 24.06 -24.79 -0.94
CA VAL A 59 22.72 -24.95 -1.59
C VAL A 59 22.89 -25.21 -3.08
N TYR A 60 23.79 -24.49 -3.75
CA TYR A 60 24.11 -24.73 -5.16
C TYR A 60 24.65 -26.11 -5.42
N GLU A 61 25.63 -26.59 -4.62
CA GLU A 61 26.18 -27.94 -4.78
C GLU A 61 25.14 -29.04 -4.53
N LEU A 62 24.30 -28.87 -3.50
CA LEU A 62 23.21 -29.79 -3.21
C LEU A 62 22.10 -29.79 -4.28
N ALA A 63 21.90 -28.67 -4.94
CA ALA A 63 20.91 -28.55 -6.02
C ALA A 63 21.30 -29.31 -7.30
N LYS A 64 22.56 -29.71 -7.44
CA LYS A 64 23.01 -30.59 -8.54
C LYS A 64 22.47 -32.03 -8.39
N MET A 65 22.10 -32.42 -7.18
CA MET A 65 21.35 -33.65 -6.95
C MET A 65 19.91 -33.46 -7.41
N ASP A 66 19.29 -34.46 -7.98
CA ASP A 66 17.88 -34.43 -8.28
C ASP A 66 17.06 -34.47 -6.97
N GLY A 67 15.99 -33.67 -6.85
CA GLY A 67 15.20 -33.63 -5.64
C GLY A 67 15.10 -32.24 -5.00
N ALA A 68 14.50 -32.17 -3.81
CA ALA A 68 14.32 -30.95 -3.05
C ALA A 68 15.34 -30.83 -1.91
N ILE A 69 15.69 -29.56 -1.61
CA ILE A 69 16.47 -29.21 -0.43
C ILE A 69 15.49 -28.67 0.61
N LEU A 70 15.50 -29.26 1.80
CA LEU A 70 14.69 -28.85 2.92
C LEU A 70 15.50 -27.94 3.84
N LEU A 71 14.94 -26.77 4.14
CA LEU A 71 15.52 -25.77 5.03
C LEU A 71 14.59 -25.52 6.21
N ASN A 72 15.15 -25.03 7.29
CA ASN A 72 14.35 -24.56 8.41
C ASN A 72 13.50 -23.36 7.99
N HIS A 73 12.57 -22.99 8.84
CA HIS A 73 11.61 -21.91 8.60
C HIS A 73 12.26 -20.56 8.23
N ASP A 74 13.45 -20.25 8.75
CA ASP A 74 14.17 -18.99 8.51
C ASP A 74 15.16 -19.06 7.33
N GLY A 75 15.36 -20.24 6.74
CA GLY A 75 16.32 -20.43 5.67
C GLY A 75 17.78 -20.35 6.11
N THR A 76 18.06 -20.39 7.41
CA THR A 76 19.43 -20.28 7.97
C THR A 76 20.14 -21.63 8.10
N ARG A 77 19.40 -22.73 8.03
CA ARG A 77 19.90 -24.08 8.21
C ARG A 77 19.35 -25.04 7.16
N ILE A 78 20.19 -25.81 6.52
CA ILE A 78 19.82 -26.89 5.62
C ILE A 78 19.59 -28.14 6.48
N LEU A 79 18.40 -28.72 6.38
CA LEU A 79 18.00 -29.91 7.11
C LEU A 79 18.40 -31.16 6.34
N SER A 80 18.03 -31.23 5.07
CA SER A 80 18.29 -32.38 4.22
C SER A 80 18.26 -32.00 2.74
N ALA A 81 18.82 -32.82 1.89
CA ALA A 81 18.92 -32.65 0.45
C ALA A 81 18.51 -33.90 -0.31
N ASN A 82 18.31 -33.76 -1.62
CA ASN A 82 17.90 -34.86 -2.51
C ASN A 82 16.62 -35.56 -2.05
N LYS A 83 15.68 -34.79 -1.46
CA LYS A 83 14.40 -35.33 -0.96
C LYS A 83 13.36 -35.39 -2.09
N PHE A 84 12.66 -36.51 -2.15
CA PHE A 84 11.50 -36.67 -3.01
C PHE A 84 10.23 -36.15 -2.30
N LEU A 85 9.59 -35.12 -2.85
CA LEU A 85 8.38 -34.54 -2.27
C LEU A 85 7.15 -35.41 -2.54
N LYS A 86 6.41 -35.76 -1.49
CA LYS A 86 5.20 -36.59 -1.53
C LYS A 86 3.94 -35.86 -1.03
N PRO A 87 3.58 -34.71 -1.58
CA PRO A 87 2.32 -34.11 -1.25
C PRO A 87 1.15 -34.95 -1.80
N LYS A 88 -0.02 -34.85 -1.18
CA LYS A 88 -1.22 -35.57 -1.63
C LYS A 88 -1.56 -35.22 -3.09
N ALA A 89 -1.73 -36.25 -3.91
CA ALA A 89 -2.07 -36.11 -5.34
C ALA A 89 -3.46 -35.47 -5.58
N THR A 90 -4.34 -35.56 -4.60
CA THR A 90 -5.69 -34.96 -4.61
C THR A 90 -5.69 -33.43 -4.57
N ILE A 91 -4.59 -32.79 -4.15
CA ILE A 91 -4.47 -31.34 -4.14
C ILE A 91 -4.38 -30.85 -5.59
N PRO A 92 -5.29 -29.94 -6.04
CA PRO A 92 -5.28 -29.45 -7.41
C PRO A 92 -3.99 -28.64 -7.67
N SER A 93 -3.49 -28.72 -8.90
CA SER A 93 -2.34 -27.95 -9.36
C SER A 93 -2.55 -27.51 -10.80
N THR A 94 -2.16 -26.30 -11.11
CA THR A 94 -2.19 -25.73 -12.47
C THR A 94 -0.88 -25.99 -13.23
N GLU A 95 0.12 -26.59 -12.60
CA GLU A 95 1.45 -26.80 -13.15
C GLU A 95 1.53 -28.07 -14.00
N THR A 96 2.24 -27.98 -15.11
CA THR A 96 2.45 -29.12 -16.02
C THR A 96 3.71 -29.92 -15.69
N GLY A 97 4.76 -29.27 -15.14
CA GLY A 97 6.03 -29.93 -14.77
C GLY A 97 5.94 -30.63 -13.42
N THR A 98 6.56 -31.81 -13.29
CA THR A 98 6.53 -32.61 -12.06
C THR A 98 7.09 -31.87 -10.85
N ARG A 99 8.25 -31.20 -10.98
CA ARG A 99 8.88 -30.42 -9.91
C ARG A 99 7.98 -29.27 -9.44
N HIS A 100 7.44 -28.47 -10.35
CA HIS A 100 6.57 -27.36 -10.03
C HIS A 100 5.24 -27.82 -9.44
N ARG A 101 4.67 -28.92 -9.94
CA ARG A 101 3.44 -29.52 -9.40
C ARG A 101 3.63 -29.99 -7.97
N SER A 102 4.73 -30.69 -7.70
CA SER A 102 5.06 -31.14 -6.33
C SER A 102 5.33 -29.95 -5.41
N ALA A 103 6.03 -28.91 -5.89
CA ALA A 103 6.29 -27.69 -5.15
C ALA A 103 4.99 -26.93 -4.77
N GLU A 104 4.07 -26.75 -5.72
CA GLU A 104 2.77 -26.10 -5.46
C GLU A 104 1.95 -26.87 -4.42
N ARG A 105 1.83 -28.19 -4.58
CA ARG A 105 1.11 -29.06 -3.64
C ARG A 105 1.74 -29.08 -2.26
N MET A 106 3.07 -29.11 -2.21
CA MET A 106 3.84 -29.07 -0.94
C MET A 106 3.57 -27.76 -0.19
N ALA A 107 3.62 -26.61 -0.88
CA ALA A 107 3.36 -25.31 -0.29
C ALA A 107 1.94 -25.23 0.31
N ARG A 108 0.94 -25.78 -0.39
CA ARG A 108 -0.44 -25.81 0.08
C ARG A 108 -0.61 -26.74 1.29
N GLN A 109 -0.08 -27.96 1.21
CA GLN A 109 -0.29 -28.98 2.25
C GLN A 109 0.49 -28.67 3.54
N ALA A 110 1.75 -28.32 3.42
CA ALA A 110 2.60 -28.01 4.58
C ALA A 110 2.42 -26.60 5.11
N LYS A 111 1.68 -25.72 4.38
CA LYS A 111 1.60 -24.27 4.65
C LYS A 111 2.99 -23.65 4.81
N CYS A 112 3.85 -23.98 3.88
CA CYS A 112 5.25 -23.59 3.85
C CYS A 112 5.58 -22.74 2.61
N ILE A 113 6.82 -22.24 2.54
CA ILE A 113 7.35 -21.54 1.38
C ILE A 113 8.12 -22.54 0.53
N VAL A 114 7.86 -22.59 -0.77
CA VAL A 114 8.61 -23.42 -1.71
C VAL A 114 9.07 -22.57 -2.89
N VAL A 115 10.37 -22.58 -3.16
CA VAL A 115 10.99 -21.97 -4.33
C VAL A 115 11.30 -23.06 -5.33
N ALA A 116 10.71 -23.01 -6.52
CA ALA A 116 10.99 -23.92 -7.60
C ALA A 116 11.73 -23.21 -8.73
N ILE A 117 12.89 -23.73 -9.12
CA ILE A 117 13.74 -23.18 -10.17
C ILE A 117 13.61 -24.07 -11.41
N SER A 118 13.19 -23.48 -12.52
CA SER A 118 13.04 -24.19 -13.78
C SER A 118 14.27 -24.03 -14.67
N GLU A 119 14.95 -25.11 -14.93
CA GLU A 119 16.06 -25.17 -15.88
C GLU A 119 15.61 -24.72 -17.29
N ARG A 120 14.52 -25.32 -17.82
CA ARG A 120 14.05 -25.10 -19.20
C ARG A 120 13.53 -23.68 -19.45
N ARG A 121 12.81 -23.10 -18.46
CA ARG A 121 12.18 -21.79 -18.59
C ARG A 121 13.06 -20.67 -18.09
N ASN A 122 14.15 -20.96 -17.43
CA ASN A 122 15.00 -20.02 -16.75
C ASN A 122 14.19 -19.08 -15.82
N THR A 123 13.24 -19.65 -15.08
CA THR A 123 12.33 -18.92 -14.20
C THR A 123 12.38 -19.48 -12.79
N VAL A 124 12.17 -18.61 -11.84
CA VAL A 124 12.03 -18.94 -10.42
C VAL A 124 10.60 -18.69 -10.00
N THR A 125 9.95 -19.69 -9.45
CA THR A 125 8.57 -19.60 -8.99
C THR A 125 8.51 -19.85 -7.50
N LEU A 126 7.90 -18.89 -6.79
CA LEU A 126 7.65 -18.93 -5.36
C LEU A 126 6.21 -19.42 -5.13
N TYR A 127 6.04 -20.47 -4.34
CA TYR A 127 4.76 -20.98 -3.91
C TYR A 127 4.59 -20.75 -2.41
N VAL A 128 3.50 -20.10 -2.00
CA VAL A 128 3.20 -19.80 -0.60
C VAL A 128 1.73 -20.06 -0.32
N GLY A 129 1.41 -21.19 0.28
CA GLY A 129 0.02 -21.63 0.42
C GLY A 129 -0.64 -21.77 -0.96
N GLU A 130 -1.68 -21.00 -1.23
CA GLU A 130 -2.36 -21.00 -2.54
C GLU A 130 -1.81 -19.99 -3.54
N ARG A 131 -0.89 -19.13 -3.10
CA ARG A 131 -0.31 -18.08 -3.95
C ARG A 131 0.87 -18.61 -4.73
N LYS A 132 0.90 -18.25 -6.01
CA LYS A 132 2.02 -18.46 -6.92
C LYS A 132 2.57 -17.11 -7.36
N HIS A 133 3.88 -16.96 -7.30
CA HIS A 133 4.57 -15.74 -7.75
C HIS A 133 5.82 -16.12 -8.54
N VAL A 134 5.97 -15.59 -9.73
CA VAL A 134 7.17 -15.76 -10.55
C VAL A 134 8.09 -14.57 -10.26
N LEU A 135 9.30 -14.85 -9.80
CA LEU A 135 10.27 -13.80 -9.48
C LEU A 135 10.76 -13.14 -10.77
N ASP A 136 10.72 -11.84 -10.78
CA ASP A 136 11.26 -11.03 -11.86
C ASP A 136 12.78 -10.81 -11.70
N SER A 137 13.45 -10.44 -12.79
CA SER A 137 14.83 -9.97 -12.72
C SER A 137 14.90 -8.59 -12.06
N LEU A 138 16.02 -8.27 -11.42
CA LEU A 138 16.22 -6.98 -10.77
C LEU A 138 15.95 -5.79 -11.72
N PRO A 139 16.47 -5.77 -12.98
CA PRO A 139 16.16 -4.69 -13.92
C PRO A 139 14.65 -4.60 -14.23
N THR A 140 13.97 -5.74 -14.37
CA THR A 140 12.53 -5.76 -14.63
C THR A 140 11.74 -5.17 -13.46
N LEU A 141 12.09 -5.53 -12.23
CA LEU A 141 11.46 -4.99 -11.02
C LEU A 141 11.67 -3.49 -10.89
N LEU A 142 12.90 -3.00 -11.09
CA LEU A 142 13.22 -1.57 -11.04
C LEU A 142 12.44 -0.79 -12.10
N ASN A 143 12.35 -1.32 -13.33
CA ASN A 143 11.57 -0.69 -14.39
C ASN A 143 10.08 -0.62 -14.06
N ARG A 144 9.50 -1.71 -13.55
CA ARG A 144 8.08 -1.74 -13.14
C ARG A 144 7.82 -0.77 -11.99
N ALA A 145 8.67 -0.78 -10.95
CA ALA A 145 8.54 0.13 -9.83
C ALA A 145 8.64 1.61 -10.29
N SER A 146 9.56 1.93 -11.19
CA SER A 146 9.69 3.26 -11.79
C SER A 146 8.45 3.68 -12.58
N GLN A 147 7.86 2.78 -13.37
CA GLN A 147 6.62 3.05 -14.11
C GLN A 147 5.43 3.33 -13.18
N VAL A 148 5.28 2.53 -12.11
CA VAL A 148 4.23 2.76 -11.11
C VAL A 148 4.44 4.09 -10.41
N LEU A 149 5.68 4.41 -10.02
CA LEU A 149 6.01 5.69 -9.39
C LEU A 149 5.70 6.89 -10.30
N GLN A 150 6.08 6.85 -11.58
CA GLN A 150 5.75 7.89 -12.55
C GLN A 150 4.23 8.06 -12.73
N THR A 151 3.50 6.96 -12.75
CA THR A 151 2.04 6.99 -12.80
C THR A 151 1.48 7.63 -11.54
N LEU A 152 1.98 7.26 -10.36
CA LEU A 152 1.57 7.81 -9.08
C LEU A 152 1.76 9.33 -9.03
N VAL A 153 2.92 9.85 -9.49
CA VAL A 153 3.19 11.30 -9.56
C VAL A 153 2.10 12.03 -10.33
N ARG A 154 1.75 11.54 -11.53
CA ARG A 154 0.67 12.15 -12.34
C ARG A 154 -0.70 12.15 -11.65
N PHE A 155 -0.99 11.10 -10.89
CA PHE A 155 -2.25 11.05 -10.12
C PHE A 155 -2.23 11.98 -8.92
N ILE A 156 -1.07 12.20 -8.31
CA ILE A 156 -0.89 13.17 -7.22
C ILE A 156 -1.01 14.59 -7.76
N ASP A 157 -0.40 14.90 -8.91
CA ASP A 157 -0.56 16.22 -9.56
C ASP A 157 -2.05 16.52 -9.80
N ALA A 158 -2.78 15.55 -10.36
CA ALA A 158 -4.22 15.69 -10.58
C ALA A 158 -5.03 15.80 -9.27
N LEU A 159 -4.59 15.16 -8.19
CA LEU A 159 -5.20 15.30 -6.86
C LEU A 159 -4.94 16.69 -6.29
N ASN A 160 -3.71 17.19 -6.37
CA ASN A 160 -3.32 18.52 -5.88
C ASN A 160 -4.10 19.62 -6.60
N GLU A 161 -4.23 19.54 -7.92
CA GLU A 161 -5.09 20.43 -8.71
C GLU A 161 -6.55 20.42 -8.20
N ALA A 162 -7.10 19.25 -7.87
CA ALA A 162 -8.45 19.16 -7.33
C ALA A 162 -8.58 19.71 -5.91
N LEU A 163 -7.52 19.56 -5.09
CA LEU A 163 -7.48 20.12 -3.72
C LEU A 163 -7.35 21.65 -3.74
N GLU A 164 -6.60 22.22 -4.68
CA GLU A 164 -6.49 23.66 -4.89
C GLU A 164 -7.84 24.23 -5.33
N ASP A 165 -8.47 23.65 -6.36
CA ASP A 165 -9.82 24.03 -6.82
C ASP A 165 -10.83 23.94 -5.68
N LEU A 166 -10.77 22.88 -4.87
CA LEU A 166 -11.65 22.70 -3.71
C LEU A 166 -11.40 23.79 -2.68
N SER A 167 -10.14 24.14 -2.36
CA SER A 167 -9.79 25.20 -1.42
C SER A 167 -10.38 26.55 -1.83
N ILE A 168 -10.24 26.92 -3.10
CA ILE A 168 -10.81 28.16 -3.64
C ILE A 168 -12.34 28.20 -3.42
N ARG A 169 -13.02 27.09 -3.74
CA ARG A 169 -14.47 26.98 -3.56
C ARG A 169 -14.89 26.96 -2.09
N GLU A 170 -14.08 26.41 -1.19
CA GLU A 170 -14.29 26.44 0.25
C GLU A 170 -14.26 27.88 0.78
N PHE A 171 -13.28 28.69 0.37
CA PHE A 171 -13.24 30.10 0.75
C PHE A 171 -14.39 30.92 0.18
N GLN A 172 -14.93 30.55 -0.98
CA GLN A 172 -16.06 31.20 -1.64
C GLN A 172 -17.44 30.71 -1.15
N ASP A 173 -17.48 29.63 -0.32
CA ASP A 173 -18.70 28.90 0.07
C ASP A 173 -19.50 28.37 -1.13
N MET A 174 -18.77 27.90 -2.17
CA MET A 174 -19.34 27.44 -3.44
C MET A 174 -18.97 25.97 -3.76
N VAL A 175 -18.66 25.19 -2.74
CA VAL A 175 -18.33 23.77 -2.91
C VAL A 175 -19.58 22.98 -3.26
N THR A 176 -19.49 22.12 -4.26
CA THR A 176 -20.55 21.17 -4.60
C THR A 176 -20.20 19.75 -4.18
N ILE A 177 -21.20 18.88 -4.03
CA ILE A 177 -20.97 17.44 -3.79
C ILE A 177 -20.10 16.84 -4.91
N PHE A 178 -20.23 17.33 -6.14
CA PHE A 178 -19.39 16.90 -7.27
C PHE A 178 -17.90 17.15 -6.99
N ASP A 179 -17.54 18.33 -6.52
CA ASP A 179 -16.17 18.73 -6.24
C ASP A 179 -15.56 17.82 -5.16
N VAL A 180 -16.33 17.58 -4.10
CA VAL A 180 -15.93 16.68 -3.00
C VAL A 180 -15.76 15.25 -3.50
N CYS A 181 -16.74 14.70 -4.21
CA CYS A 181 -16.67 13.32 -4.72
C CYS A 181 -15.52 13.12 -5.69
N ARG A 182 -15.23 14.11 -6.56
CA ARG A 182 -14.12 14.10 -7.50
C ARG A 182 -12.77 14.07 -6.77
N THR A 183 -12.63 14.89 -5.73
CA THR A 183 -11.40 14.93 -4.92
C THR A 183 -11.19 13.64 -4.15
N VAL A 184 -12.24 13.11 -3.49
CA VAL A 184 -12.18 11.81 -2.79
C VAL A 184 -11.87 10.67 -3.74
N GLN A 185 -12.45 10.67 -4.95
CA GLN A 185 -12.13 9.69 -6.00
C GLN A 185 -10.64 9.72 -6.38
N ARG A 186 -10.08 10.91 -6.61
CA ARG A 186 -8.67 11.10 -6.97
C ARG A 186 -7.76 10.63 -5.83
N TYR A 187 -8.08 10.96 -4.59
CA TYR A 187 -7.35 10.52 -3.42
C TYR A 187 -7.34 8.99 -3.28
N GLU A 188 -8.49 8.32 -3.44
CA GLU A 188 -8.54 6.85 -3.38
C GLU A 188 -7.75 6.19 -4.51
N ARG A 189 -7.71 6.78 -5.72
CA ARG A 189 -6.85 6.29 -6.81
C ARG A 189 -5.37 6.37 -6.45
N VAL A 190 -4.92 7.48 -5.87
CA VAL A 190 -3.54 7.64 -5.37
C VAL A 190 -3.23 6.56 -4.33
N ARG A 191 -4.12 6.33 -3.36
CA ARG A 191 -3.96 5.26 -2.35
C ARG A 191 -3.84 3.87 -2.97
N ARG A 192 -4.61 3.55 -3.99
CA ARG A 192 -4.57 2.25 -4.68
C ARG A 192 -3.24 2.04 -5.40
N ILE A 193 -2.81 3.02 -6.18
CA ILE A 193 -1.53 2.94 -6.91
C ILE A 193 -0.36 2.87 -5.92
N SER A 194 -0.39 3.62 -4.82
CA SER A 194 0.63 3.53 -3.78
C SER A 194 0.72 2.13 -3.17
N ARG A 195 -0.42 1.45 -2.95
CA ARG A 195 -0.44 0.05 -2.47
C ARG A 195 0.11 -0.94 -3.50
N GLU A 196 -0.05 -0.67 -4.79
CA GLU A 196 0.54 -1.49 -5.85
C GLU A 196 2.08 -1.48 -5.85
N MET A 197 2.71 -0.47 -5.24
CA MET A 197 4.15 -0.41 -5.06
C MET A 197 4.68 -1.40 -4.00
N GLU A 198 3.87 -1.75 -3.00
CA GLU A 198 4.32 -2.56 -1.86
C GLU A 198 4.93 -3.92 -2.28
N PRO A 199 4.31 -4.72 -3.15
CA PRO A 199 4.89 -5.98 -3.60
C PRO A 199 6.25 -5.79 -4.29
N TYR A 200 6.42 -4.75 -5.11
CA TYR A 200 7.69 -4.48 -5.79
C TYR A 200 8.78 -4.09 -4.80
N LEU A 201 8.48 -3.23 -3.82
CA LEU A 201 9.43 -2.84 -2.79
C LEU A 201 9.87 -4.01 -1.91
N LEU A 202 8.93 -4.92 -1.59
CA LEU A 202 9.23 -6.14 -0.84
C LEU A 202 10.15 -7.08 -1.63
N GLU A 203 9.91 -7.26 -2.93
CA GLU A 203 10.73 -8.11 -3.79
C GLU A 203 12.10 -7.48 -4.09
N LEU A 204 12.17 -6.15 -4.21
CA LEU A 204 13.43 -5.41 -4.37
C LEU A 204 14.31 -5.45 -3.11
N GLY A 205 13.71 -5.54 -1.92
CA GLY A 205 14.46 -5.56 -0.67
C GLY A 205 15.36 -4.32 -0.52
N VAL A 206 16.65 -4.53 -0.27
CA VAL A 206 17.63 -3.46 -0.07
C VAL A 206 17.78 -2.57 -1.32
N GLU A 207 17.71 -3.17 -2.52
CA GLU A 207 17.81 -2.44 -3.79
C GLU A 207 16.62 -1.49 -4.03
N GLY A 208 15.49 -1.74 -3.37
CA GLY A 208 14.30 -0.87 -3.42
C GLY A 208 14.37 0.37 -2.52
N ARG A 209 15.45 0.59 -1.77
CA ARG A 209 15.54 1.68 -0.78
C ARG A 209 15.31 3.07 -1.39
N LEU A 210 15.95 3.38 -2.52
CA LEU A 210 15.79 4.68 -3.18
C LEU A 210 14.35 4.86 -3.68
N THR A 211 13.77 3.84 -4.28
CA THR A 211 12.38 3.86 -4.73
C THR A 211 11.40 4.03 -3.56
N SER A 212 11.69 3.43 -2.41
CA SER A 212 10.89 3.61 -1.19
C SER A 212 10.96 5.05 -0.66
N LEU A 213 12.14 5.67 -0.67
CA LEU A 213 12.29 7.08 -0.28
C LEU A 213 11.56 8.02 -1.24
N GLN A 214 11.66 7.77 -2.56
CA GLN A 214 10.90 8.54 -3.56
C GLN A 214 9.38 8.40 -3.36
N LEU A 215 8.90 7.17 -3.08
CA LEU A 215 7.50 6.96 -2.78
C LEU A 215 7.04 7.75 -1.55
N GLN A 216 7.83 7.73 -0.47
CA GLN A 216 7.52 8.49 0.74
C GLN A 216 7.46 9.99 0.47
N GLU A 217 8.44 10.54 -0.23
CA GLU A 217 8.51 11.96 -0.60
C GLU A 217 7.28 12.40 -1.41
N VAL A 218 6.93 11.62 -2.44
CA VAL A 218 5.78 11.92 -3.30
C VAL A 218 4.47 11.80 -2.51
N MET A 219 4.33 10.80 -1.63
CA MET A 219 3.14 10.62 -0.80
C MET A 219 2.97 11.72 0.26
N MET A 220 4.04 12.36 0.72
CA MET A 220 3.94 13.51 1.63
C MET A 220 3.16 14.67 1.01
N GLN A 221 3.16 14.82 -0.31
CA GLN A 221 2.37 15.86 -1.01
C GLN A 221 0.85 15.64 -0.90
N THR A 222 0.41 14.47 -0.48
CA THR A 222 -1.02 14.15 -0.29
C THR A 222 -1.49 14.34 1.14
N ALA A 223 -0.63 14.86 2.02
CA ALA A 223 -0.96 15.07 3.43
C ALA A 223 -2.19 15.98 3.58
N GLY A 224 -3.13 15.56 4.40
CA GLY A 224 -4.38 16.30 4.63
C GLY A 224 -5.50 16.01 3.62
N ALA A 225 -5.24 15.31 2.51
CA ALA A 225 -6.29 14.95 1.55
C ALA A 225 -7.38 14.06 2.16
N GLU A 226 -7.04 13.25 3.16
CA GLU A 226 -7.98 12.44 3.93
C GLU A 226 -8.98 13.29 4.73
N LEU A 227 -8.63 14.52 5.07
CA LEU A 227 -9.49 15.45 5.81
C LEU A 227 -10.69 15.94 4.99
N VAL A 228 -10.63 15.87 3.65
CA VAL A 228 -11.78 16.17 2.78
C VAL A 228 -12.99 15.34 3.20
N VAL A 229 -12.77 14.06 3.55
CA VAL A 229 -13.85 13.21 4.04
C VAL A 229 -14.40 13.71 5.37
N LYS A 230 -13.53 14.16 6.29
CA LYS A 230 -13.91 14.71 7.60
C LYS A 230 -14.66 16.02 7.45
N ASP A 231 -14.28 16.88 6.48
CA ASP A 231 -14.91 18.17 6.21
C ASP A 231 -16.32 18.04 5.66
N PHE A 232 -16.57 17.04 4.83
CA PHE A 232 -17.81 16.95 4.04
C PHE A 232 -18.67 15.71 4.32
N TYR A 233 -18.35 14.87 5.29
CA TYR A 233 -19.23 13.79 5.68
C TYR A 233 -20.51 14.33 6.33
N LYS A 234 -21.69 13.89 5.87
CA LYS A 234 -22.98 14.50 6.27
C LYS A 234 -23.32 14.30 7.75
N ASP A 235 -23.06 13.12 8.28
CA ASP A 235 -23.41 12.80 9.67
C ASP A 235 -22.35 13.34 10.66
N SER A 236 -22.71 13.39 11.95
CA SER A 236 -21.83 13.92 12.97
C SER A 236 -20.54 13.11 13.11
N LEU A 237 -19.46 13.80 13.47
CA LEU A 237 -18.04 13.36 13.56
C LEU A 237 -17.70 12.13 14.41
N LYS A 238 -18.69 11.50 15.03
CA LYS A 238 -18.50 10.27 15.84
C LYS A 238 -18.25 9.03 15.00
N SER A 239 -18.50 9.08 13.68
CA SER A 239 -18.11 8.00 12.76
C SER A 239 -16.72 8.31 12.21
N THR A 240 -15.77 7.46 12.50
CA THR A 240 -14.34 7.65 12.21
C THR A 240 -14.12 7.82 10.70
N SER A 241 -13.49 8.91 10.27
CA SER A 241 -13.06 9.13 8.86
C SER A 241 -12.28 7.92 8.31
N GLY A 242 -11.55 7.20 9.17
CA GLY A 242 -10.88 5.95 8.84
C GLY A 242 -11.81 4.85 8.32
N GLN A 243 -12.95 4.62 8.95
CA GLN A 243 -13.92 3.61 8.52
C GLN A 243 -14.50 3.90 7.12
N LEU A 244 -14.64 5.17 6.78
CA LEU A 244 -15.12 5.56 5.46
C LEU A 244 -14.05 5.33 4.39
N LEU A 245 -12.79 5.63 4.69
CA LEU A 245 -11.65 5.36 3.81
C LEU A 245 -11.44 3.85 3.62
N ASP A 246 -11.73 3.03 4.63
CA ASP A 246 -11.69 1.57 4.51
C ASP A 246 -12.81 1.07 3.59
N ARG A 247 -14.02 1.60 3.74
CA ARG A 247 -15.14 1.28 2.82
C ARG A 247 -14.89 1.72 1.39
N LEU A 248 -14.22 2.88 1.18
CA LEU A 248 -13.78 3.31 -0.16
C LEU A 248 -12.77 2.32 -0.77
N ALA A 249 -11.89 1.76 0.03
CA ALA A 249 -10.91 0.77 -0.42
C ALA A 249 -11.56 -0.55 -0.89
N GLU A 250 -12.74 -0.91 -0.34
CA GLU A 250 -13.48 -2.12 -0.68
C GLU A 250 -14.25 -2.01 -2.00
N ILE A 251 -14.57 -0.79 -2.46
CA ILE A 251 -15.27 -0.56 -3.72
C ILE A 251 -14.40 -1.02 -4.90
N ASN A 252 -14.98 -1.70 -5.88
CA ASN A 252 -14.25 -2.07 -7.10
C ASN A 252 -13.93 -0.84 -7.97
N GLN A 253 -13.05 -1.01 -8.96
CA GLN A 253 -12.57 0.10 -9.78
C GLN A 253 -13.66 0.72 -10.65
N GLU A 254 -14.60 -0.07 -11.17
CA GLU A 254 -15.72 0.41 -11.99
C GLU A 254 -16.72 1.21 -11.16
N GLU A 255 -16.99 0.77 -9.95
CA GLU A 255 -17.86 1.48 -9.00
C GLU A 255 -17.25 2.80 -8.53
N LEU A 256 -15.92 2.84 -8.35
CA LEU A 256 -15.20 4.07 -7.98
C LEU A 256 -15.31 5.15 -9.07
N LEU A 257 -15.49 4.77 -10.35
CA LEU A 257 -15.70 5.72 -11.45
C LEU A 257 -17.02 6.47 -11.35
N LYS A 258 -18.02 5.91 -10.67
CA LYS A 258 -19.36 6.49 -10.50
C LYS A 258 -19.39 7.38 -9.27
N LEU A 259 -19.34 8.70 -9.46
CA LEU A 259 -19.36 9.68 -8.35
C LEU A 259 -20.57 9.52 -7.42
N GLY A 260 -21.71 9.02 -7.94
CA GLY A 260 -22.89 8.71 -7.14
C GLY A 260 -22.63 7.70 -6.01
N ASN A 261 -21.75 6.73 -6.22
CA ASN A 261 -21.38 5.77 -5.19
C ASN A 261 -20.58 6.43 -4.06
N ILE A 262 -19.67 7.35 -4.40
CA ILE A 262 -18.92 8.15 -3.43
C ILE A 262 -19.85 9.08 -2.67
N SER A 263 -20.78 9.75 -3.39
CA SER A 263 -21.81 10.60 -2.78
C SER A 263 -22.67 9.82 -1.78
N GLN A 264 -23.04 8.58 -2.11
CA GLN A 264 -23.80 7.70 -1.22
C GLN A 264 -22.98 7.31 0.02
N LEU A 265 -21.67 7.04 -0.13
CA LEU A 265 -20.79 6.78 1.00
C LEU A 265 -20.67 7.99 1.94
N LEU A 266 -20.63 9.20 1.37
CA LEU A 266 -20.63 10.46 2.10
C LEU A 266 -22.02 10.81 2.70
N ARG A 267 -23.04 9.95 2.53
CA ARG A 267 -24.42 10.09 3.03
C ARG A 267 -25.26 11.15 2.33
N TYR A 268 -24.91 11.58 1.12
CA TYR A 268 -25.71 12.52 0.33
C TYR A 268 -26.66 11.86 -0.68
N GLY A 269 -26.51 10.54 -0.91
CA GLY A 269 -27.32 9.77 -1.84
C GLY A 269 -26.71 9.67 -3.26
N PRO A 270 -27.18 8.71 -4.07
CA PRO A 270 -26.57 8.38 -5.37
C PRO A 270 -27.11 9.20 -6.54
N ASN A 271 -28.08 10.10 -6.32
CA ASN A 271 -28.76 10.80 -7.40
C ASN A 271 -27.85 11.86 -8.06
N PRO A 272 -27.76 11.94 -9.41
CA PRO A 272 -27.00 12.98 -10.12
C PRO A 272 -27.39 14.42 -9.76
N ARG A 273 -28.68 14.68 -9.43
CA ARG A 273 -29.15 16.00 -9.00
C ARG A 273 -28.57 16.41 -7.63
N THR A 274 -28.33 15.45 -6.76
CA THR A 274 -27.69 15.69 -5.44
C THR A 274 -26.25 16.16 -5.61
N VAL A 275 -25.58 15.76 -6.68
CA VAL A 275 -24.17 16.10 -6.95
C VAL A 275 -23.97 17.59 -7.20
N ALA A 276 -24.99 18.32 -7.67
CA ALA A 276 -24.96 19.77 -7.87
C ALA A 276 -25.33 20.58 -6.61
N THR A 277 -25.60 19.92 -5.47
CA THR A 277 -25.95 20.59 -4.22
C THR A 277 -24.71 21.25 -3.59
N TYR A 278 -24.84 22.48 -3.13
CA TYR A 278 -23.79 23.18 -2.40
C TYR A 278 -23.62 22.64 -0.99
N LEU A 279 -22.39 22.64 -0.54
CA LEU A 279 -21.97 22.20 0.79
C LEU A 279 -21.09 23.26 1.44
N SER A 280 -21.24 23.43 2.74
CA SER A 280 -20.29 24.20 3.55
C SER A 280 -19.25 23.26 4.17
N SER A 281 -17.98 23.59 4.02
CA SER A 281 -16.85 22.88 4.64
C SER A 281 -16.84 23.10 6.15
N ARG A 282 -16.47 22.06 6.92
CA ARG A 282 -16.18 22.23 8.35
C ARG A 282 -14.87 22.96 8.60
N GLY A 283 -13.90 22.83 7.68
CA GLY A 283 -12.65 23.59 7.71
C GLY A 283 -11.44 22.83 8.27
N TYR A 284 -11.53 21.55 8.59
CA TYR A 284 -10.41 20.77 9.12
C TYR A 284 -9.18 20.86 8.24
N ARG A 285 -9.35 20.65 6.93
CA ARG A 285 -8.24 20.65 5.97
C ARG A 285 -7.59 22.02 5.85
N ILE A 286 -8.38 23.08 5.72
CA ILE A 286 -7.88 24.46 5.61
C ILE A 286 -7.18 24.89 6.91
N LEU A 287 -7.76 24.59 8.05
CA LEU A 287 -7.15 24.91 9.36
C LEU A 287 -5.83 24.17 9.59
N THR A 288 -5.69 22.93 9.09
CA THR A 288 -4.43 22.17 9.19
C THR A 288 -3.29 22.84 8.43
N GLN A 289 -3.57 23.60 7.36
CA GLN A 289 -2.58 24.38 6.63
C GLN A 289 -2.15 25.66 7.37
N THR A 290 -2.90 26.06 8.39
CA THR A 290 -2.57 27.23 9.21
C THR A 290 -1.49 26.87 10.24
N GLN A 291 -0.42 27.65 10.30
CA GLN A 291 0.73 27.38 11.17
C GLN A 291 0.36 27.26 12.64
N ARG A 292 0.88 26.24 13.31
CA ARG A 292 0.83 26.00 14.78
C ARG A 292 -0.57 25.67 15.35
N LEU A 293 -1.50 25.20 14.56
CA LEU A 293 -2.74 24.63 15.08
C LEU A 293 -2.53 23.13 15.36
N THR A 294 -2.80 22.74 16.59
CA THR A 294 -2.84 21.31 16.94
C THR A 294 -4.17 20.69 16.53
N PRO A 295 -4.24 19.36 16.28
CA PRO A 295 -5.50 18.70 15.96
C PRO A 295 -6.62 18.99 16.98
N GLN A 296 -6.29 19.06 18.29
CA GLN A 296 -7.26 19.37 19.34
C GLN A 296 -7.83 20.79 19.22
N LEU A 297 -6.99 21.77 18.89
CA LEU A 297 -7.46 23.15 18.67
C LEU A 297 -8.36 23.27 17.44
N ILE A 298 -8.05 22.51 16.38
CA ILE A 298 -8.89 22.45 15.18
C ILE A 298 -10.24 21.81 15.52
N ASP A 299 -10.26 20.72 16.29
CA ASP A 299 -11.50 20.10 16.75
C ASP A 299 -12.34 21.10 17.56
N ASN A 300 -11.75 21.83 18.53
CA ASN A 300 -12.43 22.83 19.35
C ASN A 300 -13.01 23.98 18.50
N LEU A 301 -12.25 24.47 17.51
CA LEU A 301 -12.73 25.52 16.58
C LEU A 301 -13.92 25.05 15.75
N VAL A 302 -13.82 23.83 15.20
CA VAL A 302 -14.91 23.27 14.37
C VAL A 302 -16.14 22.93 15.21
N GLU A 303 -15.98 22.45 16.43
CA GLU A 303 -17.11 22.20 17.34
C GLU A 303 -17.83 23.51 17.73
N ARG A 304 -17.08 24.60 17.97
CA ARG A 304 -17.64 25.90 18.34
C ARG A 304 -18.37 26.59 17.19
N PHE A 305 -17.76 26.61 16.00
CA PHE A 305 -18.25 27.39 14.86
C PHE A 305 -19.05 26.58 13.82
N GLY A 306 -18.84 25.27 13.75
CA GLY A 306 -19.55 24.37 12.85
C GLY A 306 -19.14 24.42 11.38
N SER A 307 -18.62 25.54 10.86
CA SER A 307 -18.18 25.67 9.47
C SER A 307 -17.00 26.63 9.30
N LEU A 308 -16.23 26.42 8.22
CA LEU A 308 -15.12 27.31 7.83
C LEU A 308 -15.58 28.75 7.66
N GLN A 309 -16.76 28.97 7.06
CA GLN A 309 -17.30 30.32 6.82
C GLN A 309 -17.58 31.05 8.12
N GLN A 310 -18.07 30.37 9.15
CA GLN A 310 -18.27 30.97 10.46
C GLN A 310 -16.94 31.31 11.13
N ILE A 311 -15.93 30.46 11.00
CA ILE A 311 -14.57 30.75 11.51
C ILE A 311 -13.96 31.97 10.81
N LEU A 312 -14.10 32.07 9.47
CA LEU A 312 -13.60 33.22 8.70
C LEU A 312 -14.26 34.54 9.08
N ARG A 313 -15.55 34.53 9.44
CA ARG A 313 -16.32 35.72 9.83
C ARG A 313 -16.21 36.05 11.31
N ALA A 314 -15.69 35.14 12.14
CA ALA A 314 -15.60 35.31 13.57
C ALA A 314 -14.71 36.50 13.93
N PRO A 315 -15.15 37.42 14.78
CA PRO A 315 -14.30 38.45 15.36
C PRO A 315 -13.25 37.80 16.30
N LYS A 316 -12.19 38.55 16.62
CA LYS A 316 -11.08 38.03 17.45
C LYS A 316 -11.58 37.59 18.81
N GLU A 317 -12.51 38.29 19.38
CA GLU A 317 -13.11 38.06 20.69
C GLU A 317 -13.77 36.68 20.78
N ASP A 318 -14.52 36.29 19.75
CA ASP A 318 -15.20 34.99 19.68
C ASP A 318 -14.21 33.84 19.51
N LEU A 319 -13.10 34.08 18.79
CA LEU A 319 -12.02 33.06 18.64
C LEU A 319 -11.30 32.82 19.98
N VAL A 320 -11.13 33.85 20.80
CA VAL A 320 -10.49 33.73 22.13
C VAL A 320 -11.37 32.94 23.11
N GLU A 321 -12.69 32.90 22.92
CA GLU A 321 -13.58 32.07 23.75
C GLU A 321 -13.40 30.55 23.53
N VAL A 322 -12.71 30.15 22.44
CA VAL A 322 -12.44 28.74 22.16
C VAL A 322 -11.36 28.22 23.11
N ASP A 323 -11.62 27.08 23.74
CA ASP A 323 -10.66 26.47 24.66
C ASP A 323 -9.29 26.24 24.01
N GLY A 324 -8.26 26.77 24.65
CA GLY A 324 -6.89 26.71 24.17
C GLY A 324 -6.49 27.80 23.17
N VAL A 325 -7.40 28.73 22.81
CA VAL A 325 -7.11 29.86 21.91
C VAL A 325 -6.95 31.15 22.70
N GLY A 326 -5.71 31.60 22.85
CA GLY A 326 -5.39 32.92 23.40
C GLY A 326 -5.39 34.03 22.32
N GLU A 327 -5.28 35.30 22.75
CA GLU A 327 -5.31 36.45 21.83
C GLU A 327 -4.29 36.40 20.70
N VAL A 328 -3.07 35.97 20.99
CA VAL A 328 -2.00 35.84 19.98
C VAL A 328 -2.34 34.77 18.95
N LEU A 329 -2.96 33.67 19.39
CA LEU A 329 -3.32 32.56 18.50
C LEU A 329 -4.54 32.94 17.65
N ALA A 330 -5.53 33.62 18.22
CA ALA A 330 -6.69 34.14 17.51
C ALA A 330 -6.27 35.08 16.35
N GLU A 331 -5.33 35.98 16.59
CA GLU A 331 -4.80 36.86 15.54
C GLU A 331 -4.03 36.08 14.46
N ARG A 332 -3.31 35.05 14.84
CA ARG A 332 -2.60 34.15 13.88
C ARG A 332 -3.57 33.34 13.05
N ILE A 333 -4.64 32.84 13.62
CA ILE A 333 -5.68 32.10 12.86
C ILE A 333 -6.27 33.03 11.78
N ARG A 334 -6.66 34.23 12.14
CA ARG A 334 -7.22 35.21 11.19
C ARG A 334 -6.22 35.55 10.09
N SER A 335 -5.03 35.99 10.47
CA SER A 335 -3.99 36.38 9.50
C SER A 335 -3.55 35.20 8.63
N GLY A 336 -3.44 34.00 9.18
CA GLY A 336 -3.12 32.78 8.44
C GLY A 336 -4.17 32.39 7.42
N LEU A 337 -5.45 32.44 7.77
CA LEU A 337 -6.56 32.19 6.86
C LEU A 337 -6.65 33.24 5.73
N HIS A 338 -6.45 34.53 6.04
CA HIS A 338 -6.38 35.59 5.02
C HIS A 338 -5.19 35.41 4.08
N LEU A 339 -4.03 35.01 4.60
CA LEU A 339 -2.86 34.75 3.78
C LEU A 339 -3.11 33.61 2.82
N LEU A 340 -3.65 32.49 3.28
CA LEU A 340 -4.02 31.34 2.44
C LEU A 340 -5.03 31.74 1.36
N GLN A 341 -6.06 32.50 1.71
CA GLN A 341 -7.04 32.99 0.75
C GLN A 341 -6.41 33.85 -0.36
N ASN A 342 -5.48 34.74 0.01
CA ASN A 342 -4.78 35.61 -0.94
C ASN A 342 -3.82 34.82 -1.83
N GLN A 343 -3.10 33.83 -1.28
CA GLN A 343 -2.21 32.95 -2.07
C GLN A 343 -2.99 32.21 -3.16
N LEU A 344 -4.10 31.55 -2.79
CA LEU A 344 -4.96 30.83 -3.73
C LEU A 344 -5.58 31.76 -4.81
N ALA A 345 -5.83 33.02 -4.48
CA ALA A 345 -6.33 34.00 -5.44
C ALA A 345 -5.25 34.46 -6.46
N LEU A 346 -3.95 34.42 -6.08
CA LEU A 346 -2.84 34.80 -6.94
C LEU A 346 -2.40 33.67 -7.88
N GLU A 347 -2.43 32.41 -7.44
CA GLU A 347 -2.02 31.25 -8.24
C GLU A 347 -2.92 30.98 -9.46
N ARG A 348 -4.08 31.65 -9.53
CA ARG A 348 -5.04 31.55 -10.63
C ARG A 348 -4.91 32.65 -11.70
N ARG A 349 -3.97 33.59 -11.53
CA ARG A 349 -3.67 34.65 -12.52
C ARG A 349 -2.50 34.26 -13.40
#